data_32fa9775c2342fac6f49c703dae43882
#
_entry.id   32fa9775c2342fac6f49c703dae43882
#
_cell.length_a   1.000
_cell.length_b   1.000
_cell.length_c   1.000
_cell.angle_alpha   90.00
_cell.angle_beta   90.00
_cell.angle_gamma   90.00
#
_symmetry.space_group_name_H-M   'P 1'
#
loop_
_entity.id
_entity.type
_entity.pdbx_description
1 polymer ?
#
loop_
_entity_poly.entity_id
_entity_poly.type
_entity_poly.pdbx_seq_one_letter_code
_entity_poly.pdbx_strand_id
1 'polypeptide(L)'
;MLGHAPLAPHVWGGKGVGSQGDGAAQFVAKSPADQKAAIEILERDFGLGCLTLTLATGPKVRKALIPAAGFGTRLFPASKATKKELFPVIDRDGVAKPAILLIVEEALNAGIEDVVIIVQEQDLEAFQSFFSTQISIENFNKLPRHFQEYSRRILDIGHRVTFVTQTAQEGFGHAVYCARKAIGDEPFLLMLGDHLYHSEGPASCARQLIEAYQRSGTSVVGLRRTPESQIANFGTATGVWIEPGRLLNVTEFAEKPTAEYARSKLRAPGLPEGEYLTFFGEYVIGPRIFTYLEEHIRNNVRERGEFQLTSATAGGDDALRAGAHRLGRQSAG
;
A
#
# COMPACT_ATOMS: atom_id res chain seq x y z
N MET A 1 9.90 23.09 -33.85
CA MET A 1 9.99 22.01 -32.82
C MET A 1 9.07 20.83 -33.11
N LEU A 2 7.73 20.99 -33.18
CA LEU A 2 6.81 19.87 -33.40
C LEU A 2 7.00 19.07 -34.71
N GLY A 3 7.52 19.71 -35.77
CA GLY A 3 7.84 19.09 -37.05
C GLY A 3 9.32 18.75 -37.26
N HIS A 4 10.13 18.74 -36.19
CA HIS A 4 11.56 18.45 -36.25
C HIS A 4 11.84 16.99 -36.62
N ALA A 5 12.39 16.75 -37.80
CA ALA A 5 12.57 15.40 -38.34
C ALA A 5 13.34 14.43 -37.42
N PRO A 6 14.42 14.84 -36.72
CA PRO A 6 15.13 13.96 -35.77
C PRO A 6 14.28 13.42 -34.61
N LEU A 7 13.18 14.09 -34.26
CA LEU A 7 12.29 13.60 -33.19
C LEU A 7 11.33 12.50 -33.66
N ALA A 8 11.01 12.44 -34.94
CA ALA A 8 10.00 11.53 -35.48
C ALA A 8 10.24 10.03 -35.17
N PRO A 9 11.47 9.50 -35.16
CA PRO A 9 11.72 8.11 -34.78
C PRO A 9 11.38 7.81 -33.32
N HIS A 10 11.49 8.82 -32.44
CA HIS A 10 11.48 8.65 -30.98
C HIS A 10 10.14 8.99 -30.31
N VAL A 11 9.22 9.67 -31.03
CA VAL A 11 7.95 10.11 -30.46
C VAL A 11 6.76 9.62 -31.27
N TRP A 12 5.64 9.35 -30.60
CA TRP A 12 4.35 9.09 -31.22
C TRP A 12 3.72 10.39 -31.72
N GLY A 13 4.05 11.53 -31.11
CA GLY A 13 3.54 12.84 -31.45
C GLY A 13 3.85 13.86 -30.36
N GLY A 14 3.49 15.10 -30.64
CA GLY A 14 3.65 16.21 -29.71
C GLY A 14 2.63 17.30 -29.97
N LYS A 15 2.39 18.14 -28.94
CA LYS A 15 1.56 19.35 -29.07
C LYS A 15 2.17 20.51 -28.29
N GLY A 16 1.93 21.73 -28.77
CA GLY A 16 2.18 22.94 -28.00
C GLY A 16 1.17 23.10 -26.86
N VAL A 17 1.62 23.61 -25.73
CA VAL A 17 0.79 23.91 -24.54
C VAL A 17 0.96 25.41 -24.27
N GLY A 18 -0.14 26.14 -24.24
CA GLY A 18 -0.17 27.61 -24.10
C GLY A 18 -0.75 28.31 -25.33
N SER A 19 -1.29 29.53 -25.13
CA SER A 19 -2.13 30.20 -26.13
C SER A 19 -1.41 31.06 -27.15
N GLN A 20 -0.10 31.33 -27.04
CA GLN A 20 0.58 32.26 -27.98
C GLN A 20 2.12 32.10 -28.10
N GLY A 21 2.64 30.87 -28.16
CA GLY A 21 4.02 30.68 -28.66
C GLY A 21 5.15 30.80 -27.65
N ASP A 22 4.87 31.17 -26.43
CA ASP A 22 5.80 31.23 -25.27
C ASP A 22 5.66 30.02 -24.33
N GLY A 23 4.86 29.03 -24.74
CA GLY A 23 4.49 27.90 -23.94
C GLY A 23 5.42 26.70 -24.09
N ALA A 24 5.19 25.71 -23.22
CA ALA A 24 5.82 24.41 -23.27
C ALA A 24 5.29 23.58 -24.46
N ALA A 25 6.08 22.60 -24.91
CA ALA A 25 5.61 21.54 -25.79
C ALA A 25 5.65 20.20 -25.04
N GLN A 26 4.66 19.37 -25.32
CA GLN A 26 4.59 18.00 -24.79
C GLN A 26 4.83 17.01 -25.91
N PHE A 27 5.66 16.01 -25.67
CA PHE A 27 5.91 14.89 -26.56
C PHE A 27 5.63 13.58 -25.87
N VAL A 28 5.07 12.62 -26.61
CA VAL A 28 4.87 11.24 -26.13
C VAL A 28 5.93 10.36 -26.74
N ALA A 29 6.93 9.99 -25.95
CA ALA A 29 8.00 9.09 -26.39
C ALA A 29 7.49 7.64 -26.54
N LYS A 30 8.08 6.88 -27.45
CA LYS A 30 7.70 5.48 -27.73
C LYS A 30 8.20 4.50 -26.69
N SER A 31 9.33 4.82 -26.04
CA SER A 31 9.95 4.02 -24.99
C SER A 31 10.78 4.91 -24.04
N PRO A 32 11.24 4.40 -22.90
CA PRO A 32 12.19 5.13 -22.04
C PRO A 32 13.51 5.50 -22.75
N ALA A 33 14.00 4.64 -23.65
CA ALA A 33 15.19 4.92 -24.45
C ALA A 33 14.94 6.04 -25.46
N ASP A 34 13.78 6.02 -26.12
CA ASP A 34 13.37 7.08 -27.05
C ASP A 34 13.10 8.41 -26.33
N GLN A 35 12.61 8.36 -25.07
CA GLN A 35 12.45 9.56 -24.24
C GLN A 35 13.80 10.24 -24.01
N LYS A 36 14.83 9.46 -23.64
CA LYS A 36 16.19 9.98 -23.45
C LYS A 36 16.75 10.59 -24.74
N ALA A 37 16.62 9.88 -25.85
CA ALA A 37 17.06 10.39 -27.15
C ALA A 37 16.30 11.67 -27.55
N ALA A 38 15.00 11.73 -27.33
CA ALA A 38 14.20 12.92 -27.60
C ALA A 38 14.63 14.13 -26.75
N ILE A 39 14.94 13.94 -25.49
CA ILE A 39 15.47 14.96 -24.58
C ILE A 39 16.80 15.48 -25.11
N GLU A 40 17.76 14.61 -25.43
CA GLU A 40 19.08 14.97 -25.97
C GLU A 40 18.97 15.80 -27.26
N ILE A 41 18.03 15.46 -28.16
CA ILE A 41 17.73 16.21 -29.38
C ILE A 41 17.17 17.60 -29.04
N LEU A 42 16.20 17.69 -28.13
CA LEU A 42 15.55 18.94 -27.74
C LEU A 42 16.53 19.90 -27.05
N GLU A 43 17.37 19.40 -26.18
CA GLU A 43 18.41 20.19 -25.51
C GLU A 43 19.48 20.66 -26.47
N ARG A 44 19.98 19.76 -27.34
CA ARG A 44 21.03 20.07 -28.33
C ARG A 44 20.57 21.04 -29.42
N ASP A 45 19.42 20.78 -30.04
CA ASP A 45 18.99 21.49 -31.24
C ASP A 45 18.20 22.76 -30.93
N PHE A 46 17.59 22.85 -29.73
CA PHE A 46 16.73 23.98 -29.34
C PHE A 46 17.13 24.64 -28.02
N GLY A 47 18.08 24.10 -27.26
CA GLY A 47 18.52 24.64 -25.96
C GLY A 47 17.41 24.59 -24.90
N LEU A 48 16.48 23.65 -24.97
CA LEU A 48 15.31 23.59 -24.11
C LEU A 48 15.56 22.70 -22.90
N GLY A 49 15.22 23.18 -21.71
CA GLY A 49 15.12 22.34 -20.53
C GLY A 49 13.91 21.40 -20.62
N CYS A 50 14.10 20.10 -20.39
CA CYS A 50 13.06 19.10 -20.49
C CYS A 50 12.63 18.56 -19.12
N LEU A 51 11.32 18.48 -18.88
CA LEU A 51 10.73 17.78 -17.73
C LEU A 51 10.23 16.40 -18.17
N THR A 52 10.69 15.38 -17.52
CA THR A 52 10.22 14.01 -17.75
C THR A 52 8.93 13.74 -16.99
N LEU A 53 7.86 13.39 -17.70
CA LEU A 53 6.62 12.89 -17.14
C LEU A 53 6.48 11.41 -17.51
N THR A 54 6.30 10.56 -16.53
CA THR A 54 5.98 9.15 -16.75
C THR A 54 4.48 8.97 -16.60
N LEU A 55 3.81 8.57 -17.66
CA LEU A 55 2.40 8.18 -17.59
C LEU A 55 2.34 6.76 -17.02
N ALA A 56 1.67 6.60 -15.89
CA ALA A 56 1.37 5.28 -15.36
C ALA A 56 0.39 4.58 -16.33
N THR A 57 0.85 3.53 -17.00
CA THR A 57 0.05 2.74 -17.96
C THR A 57 -0.61 1.52 -17.30
N GLY A 58 -0.26 1.22 -16.06
CA GLY A 58 -0.82 0.10 -15.29
C GLY A 58 -2.23 0.40 -14.76
N PRO A 59 -2.96 -0.63 -14.34
CA PRO A 59 -4.29 -0.46 -13.76
C PRO A 59 -4.23 0.44 -12.53
N LYS A 60 -5.17 1.41 -12.47
CA LYS A 60 -5.23 2.36 -11.38
C LYS A 60 -5.69 1.66 -10.09
N VAL A 61 -4.94 1.81 -9.01
CA VAL A 61 -5.32 1.35 -7.66
C VAL A 61 -6.11 2.47 -6.99
N ARG A 62 -7.42 2.31 -6.86
CA ARG A 62 -8.32 3.34 -6.33
C ARG A 62 -8.88 3.00 -4.95
N LYS A 63 -8.87 1.73 -4.58
CA LYS A 63 -9.47 1.25 -3.34
C LYS A 63 -8.41 0.74 -2.38
N ALA A 64 -8.64 0.99 -1.09
CA ALA A 64 -7.89 0.35 -0.02
C ALA A 64 -8.80 -0.57 0.79
N LEU A 65 -8.23 -1.63 1.34
CA LEU A 65 -8.86 -2.58 2.23
C LEU A 65 -8.10 -2.65 3.54
N ILE A 66 -8.80 -2.42 4.66
CA ILE A 66 -8.20 -2.40 5.99
C ILE A 66 -8.95 -3.38 6.90
N PRO A 67 -8.43 -4.61 7.10
CA PRO A 67 -8.99 -5.53 8.07
C PRO A 67 -8.75 -5.06 9.50
N ALA A 68 -9.83 -4.82 10.24
CA ALA A 68 -9.87 -4.35 11.62
C ALA A 68 -10.78 -5.24 12.53
N ALA A 69 -11.01 -6.49 12.12
CA ALA A 69 -11.88 -7.43 12.83
C ALA A 69 -11.17 -8.27 13.91
N GLY A 70 -9.86 -8.13 14.10
CA GLY A 70 -9.08 -8.90 15.06
C GLY A 70 -9.36 -8.48 16.53
N PHE A 71 -9.36 -9.44 17.47
CA PHE A 71 -9.58 -9.15 18.89
C PHE A 71 -8.44 -8.39 19.56
N GLY A 72 -7.19 -8.54 19.06
CA GLY A 72 -6.03 -7.86 19.66
C GLY A 72 -5.57 -8.51 20.98
N THR A 73 -5.43 -9.82 21.03
CA THR A 73 -5.03 -10.60 22.21
C THR A 73 -3.74 -10.14 22.87
N ARG A 74 -2.76 -9.65 22.07
CA ARG A 74 -1.48 -9.15 22.58
C ARG A 74 -1.60 -7.85 23.37
N LEU A 75 -2.68 -7.10 23.17
CA LEU A 75 -2.94 -5.82 23.84
C LEU A 75 -3.98 -5.95 24.96
N PHE A 76 -4.35 -7.18 25.33
CA PHE A 76 -5.19 -7.40 26.52
C PHE A 76 -4.41 -6.99 27.79
N PRO A 77 -5.05 -6.29 28.78
CA PRO A 77 -6.49 -6.02 28.90
C PRO A 77 -7.01 -4.75 28.18
N ALA A 78 -6.16 -3.92 27.58
CA ALA A 78 -6.61 -2.67 26.95
C ALA A 78 -7.59 -2.92 25.79
N SER A 79 -7.39 -4.00 25.02
CA SER A 79 -8.30 -4.42 23.94
C SER A 79 -9.70 -4.86 24.43
N LYS A 80 -9.91 -5.02 25.75
CA LYS A 80 -11.22 -5.21 26.34
C LYS A 80 -12.01 -3.90 26.44
N ALA A 81 -11.32 -2.78 26.62
CA ALA A 81 -11.94 -1.46 26.79
C ALA A 81 -12.27 -0.81 25.44
N THR A 82 -11.41 -0.95 24.47
CA THR A 82 -11.61 -0.43 23.10
C THR A 82 -10.82 -1.24 22.10
N LYS A 83 -11.19 -1.15 20.83
CA LYS A 83 -10.46 -1.80 19.74
C LYS A 83 -9.06 -1.20 19.58
N LYS A 84 -8.07 -2.05 19.27
CA LYS A 84 -6.66 -1.65 19.09
C LYS A 84 -6.50 -0.60 17.98
N GLU A 85 -7.32 -0.69 16.95
CA GLU A 85 -7.34 0.25 15.83
C GLU A 85 -7.84 1.65 16.23
N LEU A 86 -8.56 1.75 17.35
CA LEU A 86 -9.03 3.02 17.93
C LEU A 86 -8.09 3.55 19.03
N PHE A 87 -6.99 2.87 19.33
CA PHE A 87 -6.01 3.38 20.30
C PHE A 87 -5.38 4.66 19.79
N PRO A 88 -5.21 5.67 20.69
CA PRO A 88 -4.58 6.92 20.32
C PRO A 88 -3.08 6.72 20.11
N VAL A 89 -2.59 7.25 19.02
CA VAL A 89 -1.16 7.34 18.67
C VAL A 89 -0.81 8.81 18.47
N ILE A 90 0.30 9.24 19.00
CA ILE A 90 0.81 10.60 18.75
C ILE A 90 1.44 10.60 17.35
N ASP A 91 0.84 11.34 16.43
CA ASP A 91 1.36 11.56 15.09
C ASP A 91 2.53 12.57 15.10
N ARG A 92 3.23 12.72 13.98
CA ARG A 92 4.38 13.61 13.82
C ARG A 92 4.05 15.10 14.06
N ASP A 93 2.80 15.47 13.84
CA ASP A 93 2.29 16.82 14.14
C ASP A 93 2.01 17.05 15.63
N GLY A 94 2.29 16.04 16.49
CA GLY A 94 2.04 16.08 17.93
C GLY A 94 0.57 15.84 18.31
N VAL A 95 -0.32 15.54 17.35
CA VAL A 95 -1.73 15.30 17.61
C VAL A 95 -1.98 13.82 17.91
N ALA A 96 -2.76 13.56 18.97
CA ALA A 96 -3.24 12.21 19.28
C ALA A 96 -4.37 11.82 18.32
N LYS A 97 -4.14 10.81 17.50
CA LYS A 97 -5.10 10.29 16.51
C LYS A 97 -5.35 8.80 16.75
N PRO A 98 -6.56 8.29 16.53
CA PRO A 98 -6.77 6.83 16.47
C PRO A 98 -5.90 6.21 15.38
N ALA A 99 -5.32 5.04 15.65
CA ALA A 99 -4.45 4.35 14.67
C ALA A 99 -5.14 4.16 13.32
N ILE A 100 -6.41 3.80 13.31
CA ILE A 100 -7.19 3.63 12.07
C ILE A 100 -7.25 4.91 11.22
N LEU A 101 -7.32 6.08 11.85
CA LEU A 101 -7.33 7.34 11.11
C LEU A 101 -6.00 7.59 10.40
N LEU A 102 -4.87 7.29 11.05
CA LEU A 102 -3.54 7.41 10.45
C LEU A 102 -3.39 6.49 9.23
N ILE A 103 -3.90 5.25 9.32
CA ILE A 103 -3.85 4.28 8.21
C ILE A 103 -4.75 4.72 7.06
N VAL A 104 -5.95 5.24 7.35
CA VAL A 104 -6.86 5.80 6.33
C VAL A 104 -6.24 7.03 5.67
N GLU A 105 -5.66 7.95 6.44
CA GLU A 105 -4.97 9.15 5.91
C GLU A 105 -3.77 8.75 5.03
N GLU A 106 -2.98 7.73 5.40
CA GLU A 106 -1.89 7.19 4.58
C GLU A 106 -2.41 6.72 3.22
N ALA A 107 -3.47 5.92 3.19
CA ALA A 107 -4.09 5.43 1.96
C ALA A 107 -4.59 6.58 1.08
N LEU A 108 -5.33 7.53 1.65
CA LEU A 108 -5.90 8.66 0.92
C LEU A 108 -4.81 9.59 0.36
N ASN A 109 -3.74 9.84 1.13
CA ASN A 109 -2.58 10.63 0.70
C ASN A 109 -1.78 9.93 -0.42
N ALA A 110 -1.84 8.61 -0.50
CA ALA A 110 -1.25 7.83 -1.59
C ALA A 110 -2.08 7.87 -2.90
N GLY A 111 -3.28 8.47 -2.88
CA GLY A 111 -4.15 8.63 -4.04
C GLY A 111 -5.30 7.63 -4.11
N ILE A 112 -5.57 6.90 -3.01
CA ILE A 112 -6.77 6.06 -2.89
C ILE A 112 -8.01 6.93 -2.84
N GLU A 113 -9.07 6.48 -3.50
CA GLU A 113 -10.35 7.20 -3.60
C GLU A 113 -11.34 6.69 -2.56
N ASP A 114 -11.41 5.36 -2.35
CA ASP A 114 -12.33 4.70 -1.43
C ASP A 114 -11.60 3.75 -0.49
N VAL A 115 -12.02 3.70 0.77
CA VAL A 115 -11.45 2.82 1.79
C VAL A 115 -12.52 1.87 2.31
N VAL A 116 -12.25 0.58 2.27
CA VAL A 116 -13.11 -0.46 2.84
C VAL A 116 -12.49 -0.94 4.15
N ILE A 117 -13.22 -0.80 5.25
CA ILE A 117 -12.78 -1.26 6.58
C ILE A 117 -13.59 -2.50 6.97
N ILE A 118 -12.92 -3.60 7.29
CA ILE A 118 -13.58 -4.82 7.77
C ILE A 118 -13.58 -4.81 9.29
N VAL A 119 -14.75 -4.89 9.88
CA VAL A 119 -14.95 -4.89 11.32
C VAL A 119 -15.79 -6.09 11.77
N GLN A 120 -15.79 -6.41 13.06
CA GLN A 120 -16.80 -7.29 13.63
C GLN A 120 -18.12 -6.54 13.78
N GLU A 121 -19.24 -7.25 13.71
CA GLU A 121 -20.57 -6.65 13.82
C GLU A 121 -20.75 -5.80 15.11
N GLN A 122 -20.26 -6.32 16.23
CA GLN A 122 -20.30 -5.64 17.53
C GLN A 122 -19.46 -4.35 17.61
N ASP A 123 -18.51 -4.16 16.71
CA ASP A 123 -17.61 -3.01 16.71
C ASP A 123 -18.01 -1.95 15.69
N LEU A 124 -18.94 -2.29 14.78
CA LEU A 124 -19.35 -1.45 13.66
C LEU A 124 -19.77 -0.05 14.10
N GLU A 125 -20.60 0.04 15.14
CA GLU A 125 -21.12 1.32 15.65
C GLU A 125 -19.99 2.26 16.09
N ALA A 126 -18.98 1.73 16.79
CA ALA A 126 -17.86 2.54 17.27
C ALA A 126 -17.04 3.14 16.10
N PHE A 127 -16.76 2.33 15.08
CA PHE A 127 -16.04 2.82 13.89
C PHE A 127 -16.88 3.79 13.07
N GLN A 128 -18.14 3.47 12.83
CA GLN A 128 -19.05 4.37 12.11
C GLN A 128 -19.23 5.71 12.82
N SER A 129 -19.45 5.67 14.14
CA SER A 129 -19.59 6.88 14.94
C SER A 129 -18.36 7.79 14.83
N PHE A 130 -17.17 7.22 14.87
CA PHE A 130 -15.93 7.99 14.72
C PHE A 130 -15.84 8.76 13.40
N PHE A 131 -16.23 8.14 12.27
CA PHE A 131 -16.09 8.73 10.95
C PHE A 131 -17.31 9.54 10.50
N SER A 132 -18.50 9.30 11.05
CA SER A 132 -19.75 9.90 10.54
C SER A 132 -20.52 10.76 11.54
N THR A 133 -20.24 10.65 12.84
CA THR A 133 -20.98 11.40 13.85
C THR A 133 -20.32 12.75 14.13
N GLN A 134 -21.07 13.82 13.96
CA GLN A 134 -20.63 15.15 14.37
C GLN A 134 -20.57 15.24 15.89
N ILE A 135 -19.50 15.83 16.41
CA ILE A 135 -19.45 16.21 17.83
C ILE A 135 -20.50 17.29 18.13
N SER A 136 -21.00 17.35 19.36
CA SER A 136 -22.01 18.35 19.74
C SER A 136 -21.50 19.76 19.46
N ILE A 137 -22.40 20.66 19.08
CA ILE A 137 -22.06 22.05 18.77
C ILE A 137 -21.37 22.74 19.97
N GLU A 138 -21.75 22.37 21.18
CA GLU A 138 -21.13 22.86 22.39
C GLU A 138 -19.65 22.47 22.49
N ASN A 139 -19.34 21.20 22.25
CA ASN A 139 -17.95 20.70 22.27
C ASN A 139 -17.16 21.20 21.07
N PHE A 140 -17.79 21.28 19.89
CA PHE A 140 -17.14 21.83 18.69
C PHE A 140 -16.67 23.27 18.92
N ASN A 141 -17.51 24.11 19.55
CA ASN A 141 -17.17 25.52 19.83
C ASN A 141 -16.05 25.69 20.88
N LYS A 142 -15.80 24.67 21.71
CA LYS A 142 -14.68 24.65 22.67
C LYS A 142 -13.34 24.31 22.02
N LEU A 143 -13.35 23.71 20.81
CA LEU A 143 -12.13 23.33 20.12
C LEU A 143 -11.41 24.56 19.55
N PRO A 144 -10.07 24.58 19.59
CA PRO A 144 -9.28 25.49 18.78
C PRO A 144 -9.61 25.34 17.28
N ARG A 145 -9.48 26.43 16.51
CA ARG A 145 -9.89 26.49 15.10
C ARG A 145 -9.32 25.36 14.25
N HIS A 146 -8.04 25.02 14.41
CA HIS A 146 -7.42 23.93 13.66
C HIS A 146 -8.04 22.57 13.96
N PHE A 147 -8.51 22.31 15.19
CA PHE A 147 -9.25 21.09 15.51
C PHE A 147 -10.69 21.10 15.02
N GLN A 148 -11.32 22.28 14.91
CA GLN A 148 -12.63 22.39 14.25
C GLN A 148 -12.52 22.03 12.76
N GLU A 149 -11.48 22.51 12.08
CA GLU A 149 -11.18 22.18 10.69
C GLU A 149 -10.87 20.67 10.54
N TYR A 150 -10.09 20.12 11.47
CA TYR A 150 -9.77 18.71 11.48
C TYR A 150 -11.00 17.82 11.74
N SER A 151 -11.92 18.22 12.63
CA SER A 151 -13.19 17.53 12.86
C SER A 151 -14.04 17.45 11.59
N ARG A 152 -14.11 18.51 10.79
CA ARG A 152 -14.80 18.49 9.48
C ARG A 152 -14.10 17.54 8.51
N ARG A 153 -12.77 17.58 8.46
CA ARG A 153 -11.97 16.67 7.62
C ARG A 153 -12.22 15.19 7.95
N ILE A 154 -12.40 14.83 9.23
CA ILE A 154 -12.76 13.46 9.60
C ILE A 154 -14.08 13.04 8.99
N LEU A 155 -15.09 13.92 8.98
CA LEU A 155 -16.38 13.64 8.35
C LEU A 155 -16.26 13.52 6.82
N ASP A 156 -15.44 14.37 6.19
CA ASP A 156 -15.16 14.28 4.75
C ASP A 156 -14.46 12.97 4.40
N ILE A 157 -13.52 12.51 5.24
CA ILE A 157 -12.91 11.18 5.13
C ILE A 157 -13.98 10.09 5.27
N GLY A 158 -14.90 10.24 6.22
CA GLY A 158 -15.99 9.30 6.45
C GLY A 158 -16.86 9.02 5.23
N HIS A 159 -17.07 10.01 4.36
CA HIS A 159 -17.80 9.83 3.09
C HIS A 159 -17.08 8.89 2.10
N ARG A 160 -15.79 8.64 2.31
CA ARG A 160 -14.95 7.74 1.49
C ARG A 160 -14.71 6.38 2.15
N VAL A 161 -15.30 6.14 3.34
CA VAL A 161 -15.13 4.92 4.11
C VAL A 161 -16.39 4.07 4.01
N THR A 162 -16.21 2.82 3.60
CA THR A 162 -17.27 1.80 3.60
C THR A 162 -16.93 0.71 4.61
N PHE A 163 -17.89 0.32 5.43
CA PHE A 163 -17.70 -0.76 6.39
C PHE A 163 -18.29 -2.07 5.88
N VAL A 164 -17.54 -3.16 6.09
CA VAL A 164 -17.95 -4.53 5.81
C VAL A 164 -17.81 -5.34 7.08
N THR A 165 -18.83 -6.11 7.45
CA THR A 165 -18.78 -6.95 8.66
C THR A 165 -18.25 -8.34 8.34
N GLN A 166 -17.30 -8.80 9.16
CA GLN A 166 -16.88 -10.20 9.20
C GLN A 166 -17.70 -10.91 10.27
N THR A 167 -18.65 -11.74 9.87
CA THR A 167 -19.56 -12.44 10.78
C THR A 167 -18.94 -13.67 11.44
N ALA A 168 -17.96 -14.31 10.78
CA ALA A 168 -17.24 -15.48 11.30
C ALA A 168 -15.72 -15.21 11.26
N GLN A 169 -15.04 -15.45 12.38
CA GLN A 169 -13.59 -15.25 12.51
C GLN A 169 -12.83 -16.47 11.98
N GLU A 170 -12.80 -16.64 10.67
CA GLU A 170 -12.19 -17.79 10.02
C GLU A 170 -10.78 -17.50 9.46
N GLY A 171 -10.15 -16.42 9.93
CA GLY A 171 -8.79 -16.04 9.58
C GLY A 171 -8.71 -14.81 8.66
N PHE A 172 -7.47 -14.41 8.37
CA PHE A 172 -7.17 -13.18 7.64
C PHE A 172 -7.61 -13.25 6.17
N GLY A 173 -7.42 -14.39 5.51
CA GLY A 173 -7.90 -14.60 4.14
C GLY A 173 -9.42 -14.50 4.04
N HIS A 174 -10.16 -15.04 5.03
CA HIS A 174 -11.61 -14.91 5.09
C HIS A 174 -12.04 -13.43 5.28
N ALA A 175 -11.37 -12.69 6.14
CA ALA A 175 -11.63 -11.25 6.29
C ALA A 175 -11.50 -10.53 4.94
N VAL A 176 -10.39 -10.74 4.20
CA VAL A 176 -10.20 -10.16 2.87
C VAL A 176 -11.32 -10.57 1.91
N TYR A 177 -11.71 -11.85 1.92
CA TYR A 177 -12.79 -12.34 1.06
C TYR A 177 -14.15 -11.66 1.32
N CYS A 178 -14.47 -11.34 2.58
CA CYS A 178 -15.70 -10.61 2.93
C CYS A 178 -15.85 -9.28 2.19
N ALA A 179 -14.73 -8.64 1.82
CA ALA A 179 -14.75 -7.37 1.11
C ALA A 179 -14.93 -7.50 -0.41
N ARG A 180 -15.01 -8.71 -0.99
CA ARG A 180 -15.08 -8.95 -2.44
C ARG A 180 -16.10 -8.06 -3.16
N LYS A 181 -17.31 -7.92 -2.60
CA LYS A 181 -18.37 -7.10 -3.23
C LYS A 181 -18.05 -5.61 -3.22
N ALA A 182 -17.42 -5.10 -2.15
CA ALA A 182 -17.07 -3.69 -2.01
C ALA A 182 -15.85 -3.34 -2.88
N ILE A 183 -14.89 -4.24 -2.99
CA ILE A 183 -13.69 -4.05 -3.84
C ILE A 183 -14.04 -4.21 -5.33
N GLY A 184 -14.83 -5.24 -5.67
CA GLY A 184 -15.12 -5.58 -7.07
C GLY A 184 -13.92 -6.19 -7.78
N ASP A 185 -13.87 -6.01 -9.11
CA ASP A 185 -12.82 -6.57 -9.97
C ASP A 185 -11.68 -5.55 -10.22
N GLU A 186 -11.26 -4.85 -9.17
CA GLU A 186 -10.19 -3.85 -9.22
C GLU A 186 -9.00 -4.27 -8.35
N PRO A 187 -7.77 -3.84 -8.71
CA PRO A 187 -6.64 -3.95 -7.79
C PRO A 187 -6.86 -3.05 -6.59
N PHE A 188 -6.39 -3.48 -5.44
CA PHE A 188 -6.57 -2.75 -4.19
C PHE A 188 -5.32 -2.74 -3.32
N LEU A 189 -5.18 -1.69 -2.53
CA LEU A 189 -4.17 -1.57 -1.48
C LEU A 189 -4.71 -2.26 -0.22
N LEU A 190 -4.03 -3.30 0.26
CA LEU A 190 -4.34 -3.97 1.52
C LEU A 190 -3.38 -3.48 2.60
N MET A 191 -3.92 -2.95 3.69
CA MET A 191 -3.17 -2.44 4.84
C MET A 191 -3.67 -3.07 6.12
N LEU A 192 -2.78 -3.50 7.02
CA LEU A 192 -3.20 -4.03 8.32
C LEU A 192 -3.67 -2.89 9.23
N GLY A 193 -4.83 -3.09 9.88
CA GLY A 193 -5.48 -2.08 10.71
C GLY A 193 -4.76 -1.72 12.02
N ASP A 194 -3.68 -2.44 12.34
CA ASP A 194 -2.84 -2.24 13.53
C ASP A 194 -1.37 -1.96 13.21
N HIS A 195 -1.04 -1.71 11.93
CA HIS A 195 0.30 -1.35 11.50
C HIS A 195 0.36 0.13 11.11
N LEU A 196 1.36 0.84 11.61
CA LEU A 196 1.67 2.18 11.18
C LEU A 196 2.86 2.16 10.23
N TYR A 197 2.71 2.83 9.11
CA TYR A 197 3.67 2.83 8.02
C TYR A 197 4.47 4.13 8.04
N HIS A 198 5.79 4.02 7.93
CA HIS A 198 6.69 5.14 7.91
C HIS A 198 7.72 5.01 6.79
N SER A 199 7.78 6.00 5.93
CA SER A 199 8.82 6.16 4.91
C SER A 199 9.79 7.27 5.30
N GLU A 200 11.09 7.04 5.12
CA GLU A 200 12.12 8.09 5.24
C GLU A 200 12.23 8.97 3.98
N GLY A 201 11.63 8.53 2.89
CA GLY A 201 11.63 9.25 1.62
C GLY A 201 10.42 10.19 1.45
N PRO A 202 10.37 10.95 0.37
CA PRO A 202 9.28 11.88 0.09
C PRO A 202 7.95 11.19 -0.26
N ALA A 203 7.99 9.96 -0.76
CA ALA A 203 6.81 9.17 -1.06
C ALA A 203 6.45 8.27 0.13
N SER A 204 5.18 8.22 0.49
CA SER A 204 4.66 7.34 1.53
C SER A 204 4.81 5.85 1.16
N CYS A 205 4.70 4.93 2.12
CA CYS A 205 4.82 3.49 1.86
C CYS A 205 3.75 3.02 0.87
N ALA A 206 2.51 3.41 1.10
CA ALA A 206 1.39 3.10 0.23
C ALA A 206 1.62 3.59 -1.20
N ARG A 207 2.09 4.83 -1.36
CA ARG A 207 2.39 5.42 -2.67
C ARG A 207 3.45 4.64 -3.43
N GLN A 208 4.53 4.24 -2.75
CA GLN A 208 5.61 3.46 -3.36
C GLN A 208 5.11 2.09 -3.85
N LEU A 209 4.26 1.40 -3.08
CA LEU A 209 3.67 0.13 -3.49
C LEU A 209 2.73 0.28 -4.69
N ILE A 210 1.88 1.30 -4.68
CA ILE A 210 1.00 1.60 -5.81
C ILE A 210 1.83 1.83 -7.09
N GLU A 211 2.90 2.62 -7.01
CA GLU A 211 3.80 2.86 -8.14
C GLU A 211 4.52 1.59 -8.60
N ALA A 212 4.95 0.73 -7.66
CA ALA A 212 5.56 -0.56 -7.99
C ALA A 212 4.58 -1.48 -8.72
N TYR A 213 3.32 -1.56 -8.24
CA TYR A 213 2.26 -2.30 -8.90
C TYR A 213 1.97 -1.78 -10.31
N GLN A 214 1.83 -0.47 -10.48
CA GLN A 214 1.56 0.16 -11.77
C GLN A 214 2.67 -0.10 -12.80
N ARG A 215 3.93 -0.21 -12.34
CA ARG A 215 5.07 -0.53 -13.22
C ARG A 215 5.19 -2.02 -13.52
N SER A 216 4.93 -2.88 -12.55
CA SER A 216 5.11 -4.33 -12.70
C SER A 216 3.91 -5.03 -13.33
N GLY A 217 2.69 -4.49 -13.15
CA GLY A 217 1.44 -5.14 -13.54
C GLY A 217 1.10 -6.41 -12.74
N THR A 218 1.85 -6.67 -11.65
CA THR A 218 1.67 -7.86 -10.79
C THR A 218 1.53 -7.45 -9.34
N SER A 219 0.89 -8.30 -8.51
CA SER A 219 0.74 -8.05 -7.08
C SER A 219 2.09 -7.79 -6.42
N VAL A 220 2.14 -6.83 -5.50
CA VAL A 220 3.34 -6.43 -4.78
C VAL A 220 3.10 -6.43 -3.29
N VAL A 221 4.15 -6.68 -2.52
CA VAL A 221 4.16 -6.64 -1.05
C VAL A 221 5.28 -5.75 -0.54
N GLY A 222 5.00 -5.00 0.51
CA GLY A 222 6.00 -4.24 1.23
C GLY A 222 6.94 -5.16 2.03
N LEU A 223 8.25 -4.98 1.84
CA LEU A 223 9.27 -5.68 2.59
C LEU A 223 10.10 -4.69 3.39
N ARG A 224 10.54 -5.11 4.57
CA ARG A 224 11.51 -4.37 5.38
C ARG A 224 12.74 -5.21 5.67
N ARG A 225 13.87 -4.56 5.92
CA ARG A 225 15.06 -5.21 6.46
C ARG A 225 14.85 -5.55 7.93
N THR A 226 15.14 -6.78 8.31
CA THR A 226 14.91 -7.30 9.66
C THR A 226 16.12 -8.12 10.09
N PRO A 227 16.66 -7.90 11.30
CA PRO A 227 17.76 -8.71 11.81
C PRO A 227 17.30 -10.14 12.08
N GLU A 228 18.23 -11.10 11.97
CA GLU A 228 17.98 -12.52 12.16
C GLU A 228 17.26 -12.86 13.47
N SER A 229 17.55 -12.13 14.54
CA SER A 229 16.94 -12.35 15.85
C SER A 229 15.41 -12.11 15.88
N GLN A 230 14.86 -11.46 14.86
CA GLN A 230 13.45 -11.10 14.81
C GLN A 230 12.65 -11.84 13.72
N ILE A 231 13.30 -12.54 12.78
CA ILE A 231 12.61 -13.16 11.62
C ILE A 231 11.57 -14.21 12.01
N ALA A 232 11.74 -14.88 13.16
CA ALA A 232 10.80 -15.86 13.69
C ALA A 232 9.39 -15.28 13.98
N ASN A 233 9.24 -13.96 13.94
CA ASN A 233 7.96 -13.27 14.14
C ASN A 233 7.24 -12.91 12.83
N PHE A 234 7.91 -13.01 11.68
CA PHE A 234 7.42 -12.47 10.41
C PHE A 234 7.57 -13.47 9.26
N GLY A 235 6.73 -13.34 8.26
CA GLY A 235 6.99 -13.94 6.97
C GLY A 235 8.25 -13.33 6.35
N THR A 236 9.15 -14.17 5.84
CA THR A 236 10.46 -13.77 5.30
C THR A 236 10.57 -14.22 3.85
N ALA A 237 11.08 -13.36 2.98
CA ALA A 237 11.18 -13.62 1.55
C ALA A 237 12.59 -13.41 1.02
N THR A 238 12.87 -14.07 -0.10
CA THR A 238 14.06 -13.82 -0.95
C THR A 238 13.68 -13.82 -2.42
N GLY A 239 14.61 -13.42 -3.27
CA GLY A 239 14.40 -13.39 -4.70
C GLY A 239 15.52 -12.72 -5.47
N VAL A 240 15.21 -12.33 -6.70
CA VAL A 240 16.13 -11.66 -7.62
C VAL A 240 15.74 -10.20 -7.77
N TRP A 241 16.67 -9.29 -7.60
CA TRP A 241 16.43 -7.87 -7.76
C TRP A 241 16.11 -7.52 -9.22
N ILE A 242 14.96 -6.88 -9.43
CA ILE A 242 14.61 -6.20 -10.69
C ILE A 242 15.25 -4.80 -10.65
N GLU A 243 15.07 -4.09 -9.55
CA GLU A 243 15.72 -2.82 -9.24
C GLU A 243 16.47 -2.97 -7.90
N PRO A 244 17.80 -2.94 -7.88
CA PRO A 244 18.58 -3.17 -6.66
C PRO A 244 18.12 -2.32 -5.48
N GLY A 245 17.79 -2.97 -4.37
CA GLY A 245 17.32 -2.34 -3.14
C GLY A 245 15.93 -1.71 -3.20
N ARG A 246 15.19 -1.85 -4.31
CA ARG A 246 13.85 -1.26 -4.48
C ARG A 246 12.79 -2.25 -4.89
N LEU A 247 13.03 -3.08 -5.88
CA LEU A 247 12.03 -4.04 -6.39
C LEU A 247 12.67 -5.41 -6.57
N LEU A 248 12.10 -6.40 -5.90
CA LEU A 248 12.56 -7.79 -5.92
C LEU A 248 11.48 -8.66 -6.54
N ASN A 249 11.88 -9.57 -7.45
CA ASN A 249 11.03 -10.68 -7.85
C ASN A 249 11.17 -11.78 -6.80
N VAL A 250 10.12 -12.02 -6.01
CA VAL A 250 10.14 -13.03 -4.94
C VAL A 250 10.17 -14.41 -5.58
N THR A 251 11.14 -15.23 -5.19
CA THR A 251 11.29 -16.60 -5.66
C THR A 251 11.02 -17.61 -4.56
N GLU A 252 11.17 -17.21 -3.30
CA GLU A 252 10.91 -18.07 -2.15
C GLU A 252 10.50 -17.23 -0.94
N PHE A 253 9.58 -17.75 -0.14
CA PHE A 253 9.21 -17.17 1.15
C PHE A 253 8.84 -18.26 2.15
N ALA A 254 8.93 -17.93 3.44
CA ALA A 254 8.48 -18.80 4.53
C ALA A 254 7.85 -17.99 5.65
N GLU A 255 6.75 -18.48 6.20
CA GLU A 255 6.10 -17.89 7.37
C GLU A 255 6.84 -18.29 8.64
N LYS A 256 7.36 -17.29 9.37
CA LYS A 256 8.08 -17.45 10.65
C LYS A 256 9.18 -18.52 10.58
N PRO A 257 10.16 -18.38 9.70
CA PRO A 257 11.19 -19.38 9.48
C PRO A 257 12.11 -19.52 10.70
N THR A 258 12.74 -20.68 10.82
CA THR A 258 13.88 -20.83 11.72
C THR A 258 15.09 -20.08 11.15
N ALA A 259 16.01 -19.65 12.03
CA ALA A 259 17.24 -18.99 11.60
C ALA A 259 18.07 -19.87 10.65
N GLU A 260 18.11 -21.18 10.89
CA GLU A 260 18.82 -22.15 10.05
C GLU A 260 18.24 -22.19 8.63
N TYR A 261 16.90 -22.30 8.51
CA TYR A 261 16.24 -22.26 7.22
C TYR A 261 16.47 -20.94 6.49
N ALA A 262 16.35 -19.83 7.20
CA ALA A 262 16.56 -18.51 6.62
C ALA A 262 17.99 -18.32 6.10
N ARG A 263 19.02 -18.77 6.85
CA ARG A 263 20.42 -18.74 6.40
C ARG A 263 20.65 -19.54 5.13
N SER A 264 19.99 -20.68 5.00
CA SER A 264 20.18 -21.59 3.86
C SER A 264 19.38 -21.18 2.63
N LYS A 265 18.20 -20.57 2.78
CA LYS A 265 17.21 -20.40 1.70
C LYS A 265 16.72 -18.99 1.47
N LEU A 266 16.74 -18.10 2.48
CA LEU A 266 16.04 -16.81 2.42
C LEU A 266 16.98 -15.59 2.42
N ARG A 267 18.25 -15.77 2.07
CA ARG A 267 19.20 -14.65 1.95
C ARG A 267 18.98 -13.93 0.62
N ALA A 268 18.62 -12.65 0.68
CA ALA A 268 18.51 -11.83 -0.52
C ALA A 268 19.90 -11.27 -0.91
N PRO A 269 20.27 -11.27 -2.20
CA PRO A 269 21.56 -10.76 -2.66
C PRO A 269 21.78 -9.30 -2.25
N GLY A 270 22.99 -8.97 -1.81
CA GLY A 270 23.40 -7.60 -1.47
C GLY A 270 22.92 -7.08 -0.12
N LEU A 271 22.23 -7.90 0.68
CA LEU A 271 21.96 -7.55 2.09
C LEU A 271 23.20 -7.85 2.97
N PRO A 272 23.40 -7.05 4.03
CA PRO A 272 24.35 -7.36 5.08
C PRO A 272 24.13 -8.75 5.68
N GLU A 273 25.19 -9.35 6.23
CA GLU A 273 25.07 -10.61 6.93
C GLU A 273 24.17 -10.47 8.17
N GLY A 274 23.28 -11.45 8.37
CA GLY A 274 22.30 -11.44 9.47
C GLY A 274 21.10 -10.51 9.24
N GLU A 275 20.93 -9.94 8.04
CA GLU A 275 19.74 -9.19 7.65
C GLU A 275 18.91 -9.96 6.61
N TYR A 276 17.59 -9.88 6.73
CA TYR A 276 16.61 -10.54 5.87
C TYR A 276 15.52 -9.57 5.46
N LEU A 277 14.76 -9.94 4.42
CA LEU A 277 13.57 -9.19 3.98
C LEU A 277 12.33 -9.85 4.58
N THR A 278 11.59 -9.11 5.40
CA THR A 278 10.35 -9.59 6.00
C THR A 278 9.12 -8.81 5.53
N PHE A 279 7.98 -9.49 5.46
CA PHE A 279 6.70 -8.87 5.12
C PHE A 279 6.32 -7.81 6.13
N PHE A 280 5.83 -6.68 5.62
CA PHE A 280 5.50 -5.52 6.43
C PHE A 280 3.99 -5.29 6.58
N GLY A 281 3.16 -6.16 6.02
CA GLY A 281 1.71 -6.10 6.17
C GLY A 281 1.02 -5.07 5.28
N GLU A 282 1.67 -4.65 4.20
CA GLU A 282 1.11 -3.75 3.20
C GLU A 282 1.31 -4.36 1.80
N TYR A 283 0.23 -4.38 1.02
CA TYR A 283 0.19 -5.08 -0.27
C TYR A 283 -0.60 -4.28 -1.29
N VAL A 284 -0.25 -4.37 -2.56
CA VAL A 284 -1.20 -4.09 -3.66
C VAL A 284 -1.47 -5.39 -4.38
N ILE A 285 -2.73 -5.79 -4.40
CA ILE A 285 -3.16 -7.11 -4.85
C ILE A 285 -4.15 -6.96 -5.99
N GLY A 286 -3.99 -7.78 -7.03
CA GLY A 286 -4.94 -7.89 -8.13
C GLY A 286 -6.22 -8.63 -7.72
N PRO A 287 -7.35 -8.43 -8.44
CA PRO A 287 -8.66 -8.99 -8.07
C PRO A 287 -8.74 -10.52 -8.11
N ARG A 288 -7.83 -11.19 -8.82
CA ARG A 288 -7.77 -12.66 -8.89
C ARG A 288 -7.60 -13.33 -7.52
N ILE A 289 -7.11 -12.61 -6.51
CA ILE A 289 -7.01 -13.12 -5.15
C ILE A 289 -8.36 -13.63 -4.62
N PHE A 290 -9.46 -12.98 -4.98
CA PHE A 290 -10.79 -13.40 -4.55
C PHE A 290 -11.21 -14.75 -5.11
N THR A 291 -10.77 -15.11 -6.32
CA THR A 291 -10.99 -16.43 -6.90
C THR A 291 -10.25 -17.51 -6.11
N TYR A 292 -8.98 -17.28 -5.77
CA TYR A 292 -8.20 -18.21 -4.96
C TYR A 292 -8.76 -18.37 -3.54
N LEU A 293 -9.16 -17.26 -2.91
CA LEU A 293 -9.79 -17.31 -1.59
C LEU A 293 -11.14 -18.05 -1.62
N GLU A 294 -11.95 -17.86 -2.67
CA GLU A 294 -13.21 -18.58 -2.86
C GLU A 294 -12.98 -20.10 -3.01
N GLU A 295 -11.97 -20.50 -3.77
CA GLU A 295 -11.58 -21.92 -3.92
C GLU A 295 -11.11 -22.51 -2.59
N HIS A 296 -10.28 -21.79 -1.83
CA HIS A 296 -9.83 -22.24 -0.50
C HIS A 296 -11.00 -22.39 0.47
N ILE A 297 -11.93 -21.44 0.48
CA ILE A 297 -13.13 -21.50 1.35
C ILE A 297 -14.03 -22.66 0.92
N ARG A 298 -14.31 -22.81 -0.38
CA ARG A 298 -15.14 -23.90 -0.90
C ARG A 298 -14.59 -25.29 -0.58
N ASN A 299 -13.26 -25.44 -0.71
CA ASN A 299 -12.56 -26.71 -0.49
C ASN A 299 -12.09 -26.88 0.97
N ASN A 300 -12.43 -25.92 1.87
CA ASN A 300 -12.02 -25.90 3.27
C ASN A 300 -10.49 -26.04 3.50
N VAL A 301 -9.70 -25.41 2.60
CA VAL A 301 -8.23 -25.41 2.70
C VAL A 301 -7.79 -24.43 3.76
N ARG A 302 -7.35 -24.93 4.91
CA ARG A 302 -6.95 -24.15 6.09
C ARG A 302 -5.51 -24.43 6.47
N GLU A 303 -4.81 -23.40 6.91
CA GLU A 303 -3.52 -23.51 7.57
C GLU A 303 -3.67 -23.08 9.02
N ARG A 304 -3.25 -23.94 9.96
CA ARG A 304 -3.41 -23.71 11.41
C ARG A 304 -4.85 -23.39 11.83
N GLY A 305 -5.84 -23.96 11.12
CA GLY A 305 -7.26 -23.76 11.39
C GLY A 305 -7.90 -22.52 10.75
N GLU A 306 -7.15 -21.70 10.03
CA GLU A 306 -7.60 -20.45 9.42
C GLU A 306 -7.42 -20.44 7.91
N PHE A 307 -8.23 -19.65 7.20
CA PHE A 307 -7.99 -19.32 5.80
C PHE A 307 -6.92 -18.23 5.73
N GLN A 308 -5.76 -18.57 5.19
CA GLN A 308 -4.62 -17.67 5.09
C GLN A 308 -4.57 -16.98 3.73
N LEU A 309 -4.16 -15.70 3.72
CA LEU A 309 -3.96 -14.94 2.49
C LEU A 309 -2.71 -15.43 1.75
N THR A 310 -1.64 -15.74 2.47
CA THR A 310 -0.34 -16.13 1.92
C THR A 310 -0.41 -17.41 1.11
N SER A 311 -1.19 -18.38 1.54
CA SER A 311 -1.41 -19.63 0.77
C SER A 311 -2.14 -19.38 -0.55
N ALA A 312 -3.08 -18.43 -0.56
CA ALA A 312 -3.81 -18.05 -1.76
C ALA A 312 -2.94 -17.28 -2.75
N THR A 313 -1.90 -16.58 -2.30
CA THR A 313 -0.96 -15.84 -3.16
C THR A 313 0.15 -16.71 -3.74
N ALA A 314 0.41 -17.88 -3.15
CA ALA A 314 1.47 -18.80 -3.59
C ALA A 314 1.06 -19.71 -4.77
N GLY A 315 -0.24 -19.83 -5.05
CA GLY A 315 -0.80 -20.83 -5.99
C GLY A 315 -1.03 -20.35 -7.42
N GLY A 316 -0.70 -19.12 -7.80
CA GLY A 316 -1.06 -18.55 -9.10
C GLY A 316 0.10 -17.95 -9.89
N ASP A 317 -0.11 -17.81 -11.24
CA ASP A 317 0.79 -17.14 -12.18
C ASP A 317 1.06 -15.65 -11.86
N ASP A 318 0.36 -15.05 -10.90
CA ASP A 318 0.61 -13.73 -10.33
C ASP A 318 1.65 -13.82 -9.21
N ALA A 319 2.88 -14.20 -9.56
CA ALA A 319 4.00 -14.21 -8.62
C ALA A 319 4.08 -12.86 -7.88
N LEU A 320 4.01 -12.90 -6.55
CA LEU A 320 4.22 -11.73 -5.69
C LEU A 320 5.58 -11.10 -6.03
N ARG A 321 5.56 -9.88 -6.55
CA ARG A 321 6.76 -9.06 -6.64
C ARG A 321 6.84 -8.22 -5.38
N ALA A 322 8.00 -8.17 -4.77
CA ALA A 322 8.18 -7.43 -3.54
C ALA A 322 8.88 -6.11 -3.79
N GLY A 323 8.23 -5.02 -3.39
CA GLY A 323 8.88 -3.73 -3.24
C GLY A 323 9.67 -3.70 -1.94
N ALA A 324 11.01 -3.71 -2.00
CA ALA A 324 11.83 -3.51 -0.83
C ALA A 324 11.96 -2.01 -0.56
N HIS A 325 11.38 -1.56 0.57
CA HIS A 325 11.53 -0.18 1.00
C HIS A 325 12.80 0.01 1.85
N ARG A 326 13.51 1.12 1.65
CA ARG A 326 14.33 1.70 2.69
C ARG A 326 13.40 2.23 3.79
N LEU A 327 12.86 1.32 4.58
CA LEU A 327 12.18 1.68 5.81
C LEU A 327 13.25 1.92 6.86
N GLY A 328 13.23 3.11 7.44
CA GLY A 328 14.13 3.52 8.50
C GLY A 328 14.13 2.53 9.67
N ARG A 329 15.24 2.51 10.37
CA ARG A 329 15.32 1.83 11.67
C ARG A 329 14.30 2.48 12.60
N GLN A 330 13.24 1.78 12.94
CA GLN A 330 12.51 2.12 14.15
C GLN A 330 13.45 1.88 15.32
N SER A 331 13.88 2.96 15.98
CA SER A 331 14.45 2.89 17.33
C SER A 331 13.39 2.25 18.22
N ALA A 332 13.67 1.04 18.70
CA ALA A 332 12.91 0.43 19.78
C ALA A 332 13.11 1.34 21.02
N GLY A 333 12.01 1.97 21.45
CA GLY A 333 11.84 2.55 22.76
C GLY A 333 10.82 1.70 23.51
#